data_b2f0ff2732d7036808eded3486b47929
#
_entry.id   b2f0ff2732d7036808eded3486b47929
#
_cell.length_a   1.000
_cell.length_b   1.000
_cell.length_c   1.000
_cell.angle_alpha   90.00
_cell.angle_beta   90.00
_cell.angle_gamma   90.00
#
_symmetry.space_group_name_H-M   'P 1'
#
loop_
_entity.id
_entity.type
_entity.pdbx_description
1 polymer ?
#
loop_
_entity_poly.entity_id
_entity_poly.type
_entity_poly.pdbx_seq_one_letter_code
_entity_poly.pdbx_strand_id
1 'polypeptide(L)'
;MIPPFWRPIIILVVAVLVLFVLANLIPASDNELFPIKKMNIPGKLAEEAPNSQNLQQKPIENVPPVANELTPISGFIDKLRGYSQKQTGSIRIAYFGDSIIEGDLISGMLRYQLQQRYGGSGIGLAPITSIVSEFRTTIRHRFSRNWETQSFMSGKSGNSALGMIGYTFIPRNYYYAETIVEKAAPPQVGDSVFVDSAMADSAGVAPKQAEKVKKRFYVDGPAWVEYSGTKVKGGAQTFRRIRLFYSHASEGSYVNVIRDGGSPQCYQLRPSTGVSILDLGSGTEISKIRLEFNPLDPIHLYGVSFDDATGLYVDNLAVRGYSGLYFQRISKETLKDFNAALDYDLIILQYGENVSSPNIRDYSNYRQGMIKTVHHIQSALPGVPILLISAHDRSVKQNGVMATSGDIPVLVEAQGEVARETGCGFWNLYEALGGYNSMQGLVKAKPALANRDYTHFTKAGADMVAELLFKVITTGQAQ
;
A
#
# COMPACT_ATOMS: atom_id res chain seq x y z
N MET A 1 15.46 38.71 -37.69
CA MET A 1 14.33 37.71 -37.64
C MET A 1 14.91 36.35 -37.35
N ILE A 2 14.51 35.70 -36.25
CA ILE A 2 14.99 34.37 -35.87
C ILE A 2 14.31 33.35 -36.77
N PRO A 3 15.06 32.44 -37.43
CA PRO A 3 14.52 31.42 -38.30
C PRO A 3 13.48 30.53 -37.56
N PRO A 4 12.39 30.08 -38.18
CA PRO A 4 11.32 29.36 -37.51
C PRO A 4 11.75 28.06 -36.82
N PHE A 5 12.83 27.45 -37.25
CA PHE A 5 13.42 26.25 -36.65
C PHE A 5 13.98 26.46 -35.24
N TRP A 6 14.47 27.69 -34.90
CA TRP A 6 15.06 27.99 -33.58
C TRP A 6 14.03 28.41 -32.54
N ARG A 7 12.80 28.76 -32.95
CA ARG A 7 11.76 29.23 -32.01
C ARG A 7 11.39 28.23 -30.91
N PRO A 8 11.17 26.91 -31.18
CA PRO A 8 10.88 25.95 -30.13
C PRO A 8 12.09 25.72 -29.19
N ILE A 9 13.32 25.79 -29.70
CA ILE A 9 14.53 25.64 -28.90
C ILE A 9 14.70 26.83 -27.94
N ILE A 10 14.45 28.05 -28.42
CA ILE A 10 14.51 29.26 -27.58
C ILE A 10 13.44 29.23 -26.50
N ILE A 11 12.21 28.80 -26.84
CA ILE A 11 11.12 28.67 -25.85
C ILE A 11 11.52 27.64 -24.78
N LEU A 12 12.10 26.50 -25.15
CA LEU A 12 12.54 25.49 -24.22
C LEU A 12 13.63 25.99 -23.28
N VAL A 13 14.63 26.69 -23.83
CA VAL A 13 15.73 27.27 -23.04
C VAL A 13 15.21 28.35 -22.08
N VAL A 14 14.31 29.20 -22.52
CA VAL A 14 13.69 30.23 -21.66
C VAL A 14 12.85 29.58 -20.56
N ALA A 15 12.07 28.53 -20.87
CA ALA A 15 11.29 27.79 -19.89
C ALA A 15 12.18 27.13 -18.83
N VAL A 16 13.29 26.50 -19.22
CA VAL A 16 14.27 25.90 -18.30
C VAL A 16 14.94 26.97 -17.42
N LEU A 17 15.30 28.11 -17.99
CA LEU A 17 15.86 29.23 -17.23
C LEU A 17 14.86 29.81 -16.22
N VAL A 18 13.63 29.97 -16.60
CA VAL A 18 12.54 30.45 -15.69
C VAL A 18 12.33 29.43 -14.55
N LEU A 19 12.28 28.14 -14.86
CA LEU A 19 12.18 27.09 -13.83
C LEU A 19 13.39 27.07 -12.90
N PHE A 20 14.60 27.29 -13.43
CA PHE A 20 15.82 27.36 -12.63
C PHE A 20 15.84 28.59 -11.71
N VAL A 21 15.39 29.74 -12.19
CA VAL A 21 15.25 30.97 -11.38
C VAL A 21 14.18 30.80 -10.31
N LEU A 22 13.04 30.23 -10.66
CA LEU A 22 11.97 29.93 -9.68
C LEU A 22 12.40 28.93 -8.61
N ALA A 23 13.17 27.91 -8.97
CA ALA A 23 13.72 26.94 -8.02
C ALA A 23 14.73 27.55 -7.04
N ASN A 24 15.43 28.64 -7.41
CA ASN A 24 16.36 29.33 -6.54
C ASN A 24 15.75 30.51 -5.75
N LEU A 25 14.52 30.91 -6.09
CA LEU A 25 13.77 31.96 -5.35
C LEU A 25 12.87 31.39 -4.24
N ILE A 26 12.72 30.06 -4.16
CA ILE A 26 11.99 29.43 -3.07
C ILE A 26 12.97 29.22 -1.92
N PRO A 27 12.80 29.88 -0.76
CA PRO A 27 13.62 29.59 0.40
C PRO A 27 13.47 28.13 0.78
N ALA A 28 14.59 27.50 1.17
CA ALA A 28 14.64 26.09 1.61
C ALA A 28 14.01 25.97 3.01
N SER A 29 12.70 26.18 3.10
CA SER A 29 11.89 25.85 4.26
C SER A 29 10.64 25.16 3.75
N ASP A 30 10.47 23.91 4.20
CA ASP A 30 9.24 23.11 4.09
C ASP A 30 8.89 22.58 2.70
N ASN A 31 9.69 21.61 2.23
CA ASN A 31 9.28 20.71 1.16
C ASN A 31 8.23 19.70 1.67
N GLU A 32 7.00 20.13 1.92
CA GLU A 32 5.83 19.26 1.96
C GLU A 32 5.15 19.22 0.57
N LEU A 33 5.72 18.45 -0.35
CA LEU A 33 5.09 18.18 -1.65
C LEU A 33 3.93 17.18 -1.56
N PHE A 34 3.73 16.58 -0.38
CA PHE A 34 2.54 15.78 -0.06
C PHE A 34 2.11 16.08 1.37
N PRO A 35 0.94 16.67 1.60
CA PRO A 35 0.43 16.85 2.94
C PRO A 35 0.04 15.50 3.53
N ILE A 36 0.95 14.88 4.27
CA ILE A 36 0.60 13.82 5.22
C ILE A 36 -0.17 14.52 6.33
N LYS A 37 -1.49 14.55 6.20
CA LYS A 37 -2.36 15.00 7.28
C LYS A 37 -2.05 14.11 8.50
N LYS A 38 -1.46 14.69 9.56
CA LYS A 38 -1.44 14.06 10.89
C LYS A 38 -2.86 13.64 11.21
N MET A 39 -3.14 12.35 11.11
CA MET A 39 -4.43 11.82 11.52
C MET A 39 -4.52 11.93 13.03
N ASN A 40 -5.42 12.79 13.51
CA ASN A 40 -5.88 12.74 14.88
C ASN A 40 -6.51 11.38 15.13
N ILE A 41 -5.85 10.55 15.91
CA ILE A 41 -6.41 9.33 16.48
C ILE A 41 -7.41 9.79 17.56
N PRO A 42 -8.73 9.59 17.40
CA PRO A 42 -9.67 9.96 18.45
C PRO A 42 -9.63 8.90 19.54
N GLY A 43 -9.25 9.28 20.72
CA GLY A 43 -9.51 8.51 21.94
C GLY A 43 -8.30 8.31 22.83
N LYS A 44 -8.11 9.24 23.76
CA LYS A 44 -7.47 9.08 25.07
C LYS A 44 -6.23 8.16 25.16
N LEU A 45 -5.08 8.70 24.82
CA LEU A 45 -3.77 8.40 25.40
C LEU A 45 -2.87 9.65 25.27
N ALA A 46 -3.39 10.80 25.72
CA ALA A 46 -2.59 11.96 25.99
C ALA A 46 -2.73 12.23 27.50
N GLU A 47 -1.99 11.50 28.31
CA GLU A 47 -1.63 11.92 29.63
C GLU A 47 -0.18 12.35 29.62
N GLU A 48 -0.01 13.64 29.81
CA GLU A 48 1.14 14.40 30.31
C GLU A 48 2.56 13.96 29.85
N ALA A 49 3.07 14.68 28.87
CA ALA A 49 4.50 14.68 28.59
C ALA A 49 5.25 15.40 29.75
N PRO A 50 6.20 14.76 30.43
CA PRO A 50 7.10 15.47 31.31
C PRO A 50 8.06 16.33 30.49
N ASN A 51 8.26 17.52 30.99
CA ASN A 51 9.09 18.63 30.62
C ASN A 51 10.40 18.23 29.86
N SER A 52 10.52 18.72 28.63
CA SER A 52 11.70 18.50 27.77
C SER A 52 12.91 19.29 28.26
N GLN A 53 13.70 18.70 29.15
CA GLN A 53 15.07 19.14 29.41
C GLN A 53 16.04 17.98 29.16
N ASN A 54 16.91 18.19 28.15
CA ASN A 54 18.20 17.52 27.91
C ASN A 54 18.27 16.01 28.22
N LEU A 55 17.70 15.18 27.36
CA LEU A 55 18.12 13.78 27.24
C LEU A 55 19.20 13.69 26.14
N GLN A 56 20.45 13.72 26.51
CA GLN A 56 21.55 13.22 25.67
C GLN A 56 21.19 11.77 25.34
N GLN A 57 20.82 11.52 24.08
CA GLN A 57 20.52 10.18 23.57
C GLN A 57 21.84 9.38 23.56
N LYS A 58 22.03 8.52 24.56
CA LYS A 58 22.98 7.41 24.43
C LYS A 58 22.48 6.52 23.30
N PRO A 59 23.34 6.10 22.35
CA PRO A 59 23.00 5.06 21.40
C PRO A 59 22.57 3.81 22.17
N ILE A 60 21.50 3.14 21.72
CA ILE A 60 21.15 1.81 22.25
C ILE A 60 22.10 0.82 21.56
N GLU A 61 23.32 0.73 22.09
CA GLU A 61 24.42 -0.03 21.47
C GLU A 61 24.35 -1.54 21.72
N ASN A 62 23.40 -2.07 22.53
CA ASN A 62 23.40 -3.47 22.94
C ASN A 62 22.01 -4.10 23.00
N VAL A 63 21.20 -4.00 21.92
CA VAL A 63 20.11 -4.97 21.75
C VAL A 63 20.70 -6.17 21.01
N PRO A 64 20.74 -7.37 21.61
CA PRO A 64 21.27 -8.53 20.91
C PRO A 64 20.45 -8.82 19.65
N PRO A 65 21.07 -9.23 18.54
CA PRO A 65 20.35 -9.51 17.31
C PRO A 65 19.30 -10.61 17.53
N VAL A 66 18.08 -10.35 17.09
CA VAL A 66 17.00 -11.35 17.16
C VAL A 66 17.24 -12.39 16.09
N ALA A 67 17.38 -13.65 16.52
CA ALA A 67 17.62 -14.75 15.61
C ALA A 67 16.44 -15.01 14.66
N ASN A 68 16.75 -15.44 13.45
CA ASN A 68 15.74 -15.95 12.51
C ASN A 68 15.13 -17.25 13.06
N GLU A 69 13.82 -17.46 12.87
CA GLU A 69 13.10 -18.68 13.20
C GLU A 69 12.27 -19.11 12.00
N LEU A 70 12.72 -20.10 11.27
CA LEU A 70 12.08 -20.54 10.02
C LEU A 70 11.46 -21.94 10.12
N THR A 71 11.62 -22.63 11.24
CA THR A 71 11.00 -23.93 11.50
C THR A 71 9.49 -23.93 11.28
N PRO A 72 8.73 -22.89 11.70
CA PRO A 72 7.28 -22.88 11.50
C PRO A 72 6.82 -22.86 10.03
N ILE A 73 7.68 -22.46 9.10
CA ILE A 73 7.37 -22.49 7.65
C ILE A 73 8.02 -23.67 6.92
N SER A 74 8.66 -24.62 7.62
CA SER A 74 9.31 -25.78 6.99
C SER A 74 8.37 -26.62 6.15
N GLY A 75 7.12 -26.82 6.59
CA GLY A 75 6.09 -27.52 5.82
C GLY A 75 5.76 -26.86 4.49
N PHE A 76 5.76 -25.52 4.43
CA PHE A 76 5.61 -24.78 3.18
C PHE A 76 6.83 -24.99 2.26
N ILE A 77 8.04 -24.96 2.81
CA ILE A 77 9.29 -25.18 2.06
C ILE A 77 9.30 -26.59 1.45
N ASP A 78 8.86 -27.60 2.23
CA ASP A 78 8.75 -28.97 1.74
C ASP A 78 7.67 -29.13 0.68
N LYS A 79 6.53 -28.40 0.82
CA LYS A 79 5.50 -28.33 -0.24
C LYS A 79 6.06 -27.74 -1.54
N LEU A 80 6.87 -26.67 -1.46
CA LEU A 80 7.55 -26.10 -2.63
C LEU A 80 8.51 -27.10 -3.30
N ARG A 81 9.28 -27.84 -2.52
CA ARG A 81 10.18 -28.89 -3.03
C ARG A 81 9.40 -30.00 -3.73
N GLY A 82 8.30 -30.45 -3.12
CA GLY A 82 7.42 -31.46 -3.71
C GLY A 82 6.72 -30.97 -4.98
N TYR A 83 6.32 -29.69 -5.03
CA TYR A 83 5.74 -29.07 -6.22
C TYR A 83 6.71 -29.04 -7.40
N SER A 84 7.99 -28.74 -7.14
CA SER A 84 9.05 -28.75 -8.17
C SER A 84 9.16 -30.06 -8.91
N GLN A 85 8.78 -31.17 -8.28
CA GLN A 85 8.85 -32.50 -8.88
C GLN A 85 7.58 -32.87 -9.69
N LYS A 86 6.42 -32.42 -9.25
CA LYS A 86 5.11 -32.83 -9.79
C LYS A 86 4.46 -31.80 -10.71
N GLN A 87 4.67 -30.52 -10.48
CA GLN A 87 4.09 -29.36 -11.16
C GLN A 87 2.57 -29.43 -11.32
N THR A 88 1.87 -30.02 -10.34
CA THR A 88 0.41 -30.18 -10.35
C THR A 88 -0.22 -29.33 -9.24
N GLY A 89 -1.33 -28.66 -9.55
CA GLY A 89 -2.00 -27.74 -8.63
C GLY A 89 -1.37 -26.33 -8.62
N SER A 90 -1.62 -25.60 -7.55
CA SER A 90 -1.08 -24.25 -7.37
C SER A 90 -0.51 -24.08 -5.97
N ILE A 91 0.42 -23.16 -5.83
CA ILE A 91 0.91 -22.66 -4.54
C ILE A 91 0.68 -21.16 -4.49
N ARG A 92 0.11 -20.68 -3.40
CA ARG A 92 -0.25 -19.27 -3.27
C ARG A 92 0.23 -18.65 -1.96
N ILE A 93 0.79 -17.47 -2.07
CA ILE A 93 1.31 -16.70 -0.94
C ILE A 93 0.46 -15.43 -0.79
N ALA A 94 -0.10 -15.21 0.41
CA ALA A 94 -0.70 -13.94 0.79
C ALA A 94 0.37 -13.04 1.40
N TYR A 95 0.76 -11.96 0.74
CA TYR A 95 1.77 -11.04 1.24
C TYR A 95 1.13 -9.73 1.69
N PHE A 96 0.91 -9.61 3.00
CA PHE A 96 0.36 -8.44 3.65
C PHE A 96 1.46 -7.47 4.06
N GLY A 97 1.21 -6.18 3.92
CA GLY A 97 2.14 -5.15 4.34
C GLY A 97 1.60 -3.74 4.15
N ASP A 98 2.50 -2.80 4.19
CA ASP A 98 2.21 -1.37 4.08
C ASP A 98 2.81 -0.75 2.79
N SER A 99 3.25 0.52 2.85
CA SER A 99 3.85 1.21 1.70
C SER A 99 5.16 0.58 1.19
N ILE A 100 5.83 -0.25 1.99
CA ILE A 100 7.09 -0.91 1.60
C ILE A 100 6.87 -1.93 0.48
N ILE A 101 5.72 -2.62 0.50
CA ILE A 101 5.37 -3.58 -0.56
C ILE A 101 4.30 -3.04 -1.52
N GLU A 102 3.66 -1.90 -1.21
CA GLU A 102 2.70 -1.26 -2.10
C GLU A 102 3.37 -0.92 -3.45
N GLY A 103 2.65 -1.02 -4.55
CA GLY A 103 3.24 -0.86 -5.88
C GLY A 103 3.89 -2.12 -6.44
N ASP A 104 3.85 -3.22 -5.68
CA ASP A 104 4.24 -4.57 -6.14
C ASP A 104 5.74 -4.68 -6.51
N LEU A 105 6.60 -3.86 -5.89
CA LEU A 105 8.03 -3.90 -6.19
C LEU A 105 8.69 -5.18 -5.66
N ILE A 106 8.54 -5.46 -4.35
CA ILE A 106 9.11 -6.65 -3.70
C ILE A 106 8.29 -7.89 -4.10
N SER A 107 6.97 -7.84 -3.90
CA SER A 107 6.08 -8.98 -4.19
C SER A 107 6.05 -9.37 -5.67
N GLY A 108 6.12 -8.39 -6.58
CA GLY A 108 6.19 -8.63 -8.01
C GLY A 108 7.48 -9.33 -8.44
N MET A 109 8.64 -8.93 -7.87
CA MET A 109 9.91 -9.59 -8.15
C MET A 109 9.97 -10.98 -7.52
N LEU A 110 9.48 -11.15 -6.28
CA LEU A 110 9.36 -12.47 -5.64
C LEU A 110 8.49 -13.40 -6.49
N ARG A 111 7.32 -12.93 -6.95
CA ARG A 111 6.43 -13.66 -7.84
C ARG A 111 7.14 -14.05 -9.13
N TYR A 112 7.88 -13.12 -9.75
CA TYR A 112 8.66 -13.40 -10.95
C TYR A 112 9.66 -14.55 -10.73
N GLN A 113 10.45 -14.51 -9.67
CA GLN A 113 11.44 -15.54 -9.36
C GLN A 113 10.80 -16.90 -9.09
N LEU A 114 9.68 -16.92 -8.35
CA LEU A 114 8.92 -18.14 -8.09
C LEU A 114 8.31 -18.71 -9.37
N GLN A 115 7.69 -17.89 -10.21
CA GLN A 115 7.10 -18.31 -11.48
C GLN A 115 8.15 -18.78 -12.48
N GLN A 116 9.32 -18.15 -12.52
CA GLN A 116 10.45 -18.63 -13.36
C GLN A 116 10.92 -20.02 -12.93
N ARG A 117 10.92 -20.31 -11.65
CA ARG A 117 11.43 -21.60 -11.13
C ARG A 117 10.37 -22.69 -11.13
N TYR A 118 9.12 -22.36 -10.85
CA TYR A 118 8.07 -23.33 -10.57
C TYR A 118 6.88 -23.25 -11.54
N GLY A 119 6.89 -22.32 -12.47
CA GLY A 119 5.82 -22.11 -13.43
C GLY A 119 4.67 -21.25 -12.88
N GLY A 120 3.69 -21.01 -13.75
CA GLY A 120 2.55 -20.14 -13.50
C GLY A 120 2.67 -18.80 -14.20
N SER A 121 1.53 -18.14 -14.35
CA SER A 121 1.41 -16.79 -14.88
C SER A 121 0.25 -16.06 -14.19
N GLY A 122 0.31 -14.74 -14.18
CA GLY A 122 -0.68 -13.91 -13.52
C GLY A 122 -0.10 -13.14 -12.35
N ILE A 123 -0.83 -12.13 -11.92
CA ILE A 123 -0.40 -11.19 -10.88
C ILE A 123 -1.08 -11.43 -9.54
N GLY A 124 -1.97 -12.43 -9.46
CA GLY A 124 -2.79 -12.68 -8.30
C GLY A 124 -3.91 -11.66 -8.11
N LEU A 125 -4.26 -11.37 -6.86
CA LEU A 125 -5.37 -10.49 -6.50
C LEU A 125 -4.98 -9.01 -6.65
N ALA A 126 -5.79 -8.24 -7.39
CA ALA A 126 -5.65 -6.81 -7.61
C ALA A 126 -6.87 -6.06 -7.06
N PRO A 127 -6.69 -4.86 -6.46
CA PRO A 127 -7.81 -4.04 -5.97
C PRO A 127 -8.60 -3.41 -7.12
N ILE A 128 -9.84 -2.97 -6.84
CA ILE A 128 -10.70 -2.25 -7.81
C ILE A 128 -10.16 -0.84 -8.08
N THR A 129 -9.71 -0.13 -7.06
CA THR A 129 -9.00 1.15 -7.21
C THR A 129 -7.69 1.12 -6.43
N SER A 130 -6.73 1.95 -6.81
CA SER A 130 -5.46 2.07 -6.09
C SER A 130 -4.88 3.47 -6.24
N ILE A 131 -4.42 4.04 -5.14
CA ILE A 131 -3.74 5.34 -5.13
C ILE A 131 -2.35 5.29 -5.78
N VAL A 132 -1.82 4.08 -6.01
CA VAL A 132 -0.53 3.83 -6.67
C VAL A 132 -0.66 3.13 -8.01
N SER A 133 -1.84 3.21 -8.65
CA SER A 133 -2.09 2.54 -9.94
C SER A 133 -1.09 2.93 -11.02
N GLU A 134 -0.63 4.17 -11.05
CA GLU A 134 0.39 4.65 -12.00
C GLU A 134 1.81 4.20 -11.64
N PHE A 135 2.07 3.95 -10.36
CA PHE A 135 3.37 3.50 -9.86
C PHE A 135 3.55 1.97 -10.02
N ARG A 136 2.46 1.20 -9.88
CA ARG A 136 2.48 -0.25 -10.06
C ARG A 136 2.66 -0.59 -11.54
N THR A 137 3.77 -1.24 -11.88
CA THR A 137 4.12 -1.57 -13.29
C THR A 137 3.72 -2.98 -13.71
N THR A 138 3.43 -3.88 -12.76
CA THR A 138 3.12 -5.30 -13.01
C THR A 138 1.77 -5.52 -13.69
N ILE A 139 0.89 -4.54 -13.65
CA ILE A 139 -0.37 -4.46 -14.39
C ILE A 139 -0.68 -2.99 -14.69
N ARG A 140 -1.26 -2.69 -15.84
CA ARG A 140 -1.86 -1.37 -16.09
C ARG A 140 -3.25 -1.36 -15.49
N HIS A 141 -3.52 -0.40 -14.63
CA HIS A 141 -4.72 -0.32 -13.83
C HIS A 141 -5.33 1.08 -13.94
N ARG A 142 -6.54 1.14 -14.51
CA ARG A 142 -7.31 2.39 -14.70
C ARG A 142 -8.71 2.20 -14.14
N PHE A 143 -9.31 3.26 -13.64
CA PHE A 143 -10.65 3.22 -13.08
C PHE A 143 -11.31 4.60 -13.11
N SER A 144 -12.63 4.62 -13.02
CA SER A 144 -13.42 5.84 -12.87
C SER A 144 -13.24 6.44 -11.46
N ARG A 145 -13.65 7.69 -11.28
CA ARG A 145 -13.52 8.41 -10.00
C ARG A 145 -14.66 8.11 -9.01
N ASN A 146 -15.76 7.57 -9.47
CA ASN A 146 -17.00 7.41 -8.74
C ASN A 146 -17.06 6.11 -7.91
N TRP A 147 -16.02 5.91 -7.10
CA TRP A 147 -15.90 4.83 -6.14
C TRP A 147 -15.87 5.37 -4.71
N GLU A 148 -16.68 4.81 -3.83
CA GLU A 148 -16.45 4.92 -2.39
C GLU A 148 -15.48 3.80 -1.98
N THR A 149 -14.38 4.18 -1.36
CA THR A 149 -13.35 3.24 -0.89
C THR A 149 -13.34 3.23 0.63
N GLN A 150 -13.55 2.07 1.21
CA GLN A 150 -13.41 1.82 2.64
C GLN A 150 -12.20 0.91 2.88
N SER A 151 -11.45 1.15 3.96
CA SER A 151 -10.23 0.40 4.27
C SER A 151 -9.98 0.34 5.77
N PHE A 152 -8.91 -0.33 6.19
CA PHE A 152 -8.41 -0.26 7.55
C PHE A 152 -8.24 1.18 8.06
N MET A 153 -7.93 2.12 7.16
CA MET A 153 -7.69 3.53 7.48
C MET A 153 -8.98 4.36 7.56
N SER A 154 -10.13 3.80 7.15
CA SER A 154 -11.42 4.50 7.27
C SER A 154 -11.87 4.52 8.71
N GLY A 155 -12.34 5.68 9.19
CA GLY A 155 -12.87 5.85 10.54
C GLY A 155 -14.08 4.95 10.85
N LYS A 156 -14.64 5.07 12.05
CA LYS A 156 -15.77 4.25 12.57
C LYS A 156 -17.05 4.28 11.71
N SER A 157 -17.20 5.24 10.81
CA SER A 157 -18.33 5.33 9.87
C SER A 157 -18.29 4.28 8.75
N GLY A 158 -17.18 3.57 8.57
CA GLY A 158 -17.07 2.49 7.60
C GLY A 158 -17.35 1.13 8.23
N ASN A 159 -18.62 0.77 8.41
CA ASN A 159 -19.02 -0.53 8.97
C ASN A 159 -19.06 -1.67 7.93
N SER A 160 -18.59 -1.45 6.71
CA SER A 160 -18.56 -2.49 5.70
C SER A 160 -17.50 -3.53 6.01
N ALA A 161 -17.84 -4.80 5.80
CA ALA A 161 -16.89 -5.89 5.85
C ALA A 161 -15.77 -5.64 4.85
N LEU A 162 -14.51 -5.64 5.29
CA LEU A 162 -13.36 -5.46 4.42
C LEU A 162 -13.03 -6.78 3.72
N GLY A 163 -12.67 -6.71 2.43
CA GLY A 163 -12.12 -7.85 1.69
C GLY A 163 -10.70 -8.18 2.12
N MET A 164 -10.13 -9.27 1.56
CA MET A 164 -8.81 -9.80 1.90
C MET A 164 -7.68 -8.77 1.80
N ILE A 165 -7.74 -7.83 0.84
CA ILE A 165 -6.75 -6.75 0.69
C ILE A 165 -6.87 -5.69 1.81
N GLY A 166 -7.94 -5.73 2.62
CA GLY A 166 -8.23 -4.69 3.60
C GLY A 166 -8.99 -3.49 3.03
N TYR A 167 -9.61 -3.68 1.87
CA TYR A 167 -10.45 -2.69 1.19
C TYR A 167 -11.83 -3.24 0.85
N THR A 168 -12.79 -2.31 0.74
CA THR A 168 -14.10 -2.51 0.12
C THR A 168 -14.36 -1.33 -0.80
N PHE A 169 -14.80 -1.63 -2.01
CA PHE A 169 -15.09 -0.64 -3.06
C PHE A 169 -16.56 -0.71 -3.40
N ILE A 170 -17.25 0.44 -3.33
CA ILE A 170 -18.68 0.54 -3.58
C ILE A 170 -18.89 1.53 -4.74
N PRO A 171 -19.58 1.14 -5.84
CA PRO A 171 -19.85 2.07 -6.93
C PRO A 171 -20.76 3.20 -6.47
N ARG A 172 -20.55 4.39 -6.98
CA ARG A 172 -21.35 5.59 -6.70
C ARG A 172 -21.61 6.38 -7.99
N ASN A 173 -22.65 7.18 -8.00
CA ASN A 173 -22.89 8.17 -9.06
C ASN A 173 -22.24 9.52 -8.76
N TYR A 174 -21.30 9.56 -7.80
CA TYR A 174 -20.55 10.76 -7.42
C TYR A 174 -19.15 10.42 -6.92
N TYR A 175 -18.32 11.45 -6.85
CA TYR A 175 -17.03 11.40 -6.14
C TYR A 175 -16.81 12.69 -5.35
N TYR A 176 -15.88 12.67 -4.42
CA TYR A 176 -15.45 13.86 -3.69
C TYR A 176 -14.10 14.34 -4.22
N ALA A 177 -13.99 15.66 -4.48
CA ALA A 177 -12.72 16.31 -4.76
C ALA A 177 -12.50 17.49 -3.83
N GLU A 178 -11.25 17.79 -3.52
CA GLU A 178 -10.89 19.02 -2.81
C GLU A 178 -10.96 20.19 -3.80
N THR A 179 -11.72 21.21 -3.43
CA THR A 179 -11.78 22.50 -4.14
C THR A 179 -11.28 23.59 -3.22
N ILE A 180 -10.53 24.53 -3.79
CA ILE A 180 -10.10 25.72 -3.05
C ILE A 180 -11.27 26.72 -3.12
N VAL A 181 -11.80 27.10 -1.97
CA VAL A 181 -12.84 28.14 -1.86
C VAL A 181 -12.19 29.36 -1.20
N GLU A 182 -12.23 30.50 -1.89
CA GLU A 182 -11.82 31.76 -1.29
C GLU A 182 -12.85 32.18 -0.23
N LYS A 183 -12.40 32.29 1.02
CA LYS A 183 -13.25 32.78 2.09
C LYS A 183 -13.38 34.30 1.96
N ALA A 184 -14.60 34.79 1.82
CA ALA A 184 -14.84 36.24 1.91
C ALA A 184 -14.32 36.72 3.29
N ALA A 185 -13.53 37.78 3.28
CA ALA A 185 -13.11 38.40 4.52
C ALA A 185 -14.35 38.75 5.35
N PRO A 186 -14.36 38.46 6.68
CA PRO A 186 -15.46 38.90 7.52
C PRO A 186 -15.61 40.43 7.40
N PRO A 187 -16.84 40.96 7.33
CA PRO A 187 -17.06 42.38 7.29
C PRO A 187 -16.38 43.02 8.52
N GLN A 188 -15.45 43.92 8.31
CA GLN A 188 -14.87 44.68 9.40
C GLN A 188 -16.01 45.46 10.03
N VAL A 189 -16.36 45.12 11.25
CA VAL A 189 -17.24 45.95 12.07
C VAL A 189 -16.40 47.19 12.47
N GLY A 190 -16.60 48.25 11.74
CA GLY A 190 -15.95 49.54 12.00
C GLY A 190 -16.53 50.12 13.28
N ASP A 191 -15.76 50.15 14.34
CA ASP A 191 -15.97 51.12 15.41
C ASP A 191 -15.72 52.49 14.81
N SER A 192 -16.77 53.30 14.84
CA SER A 192 -16.78 54.67 14.38
C SER A 192 -15.84 55.52 15.22
N VAL A 193 -14.65 55.80 14.70
CA VAL A 193 -13.84 56.92 15.13
C VAL A 193 -13.66 57.86 13.93
N PHE A 194 -14.22 59.06 14.06
CA PHE A 194 -13.99 60.19 13.16
C PHE A 194 -12.49 60.47 13.10
N VAL A 195 -11.88 60.37 11.95
CA VAL A 195 -10.58 61.01 11.63
C VAL A 195 -10.59 61.54 10.21
N ASP A 196 -10.13 62.79 10.16
CA ASP A 196 -10.10 63.70 9.04
C ASP A 196 -9.53 63.13 7.73
N SER A 197 -10.13 63.62 6.64
CA SER A 197 -9.79 63.37 5.26
C SER A 197 -8.45 63.99 4.86
N ALA A 198 -7.41 63.17 4.70
CA ALA A 198 -6.34 63.40 3.71
C ALA A 198 -5.35 62.20 3.72
N MET A 199 -5.23 61.53 2.57
CA MET A 199 -4.36 60.41 2.18
C MET A 199 -5.02 59.03 2.20
N ALA A 200 -5.87 58.85 1.18
CA ALA A 200 -6.27 57.49 0.74
C ALA A 200 -5.41 57.09 -0.46
N ASP A 201 -4.34 56.30 -0.22
CA ASP A 201 -3.75 55.42 -1.22
C ASP A 201 -2.93 54.37 -0.52
N SER A 202 -3.42 53.19 -0.55
CA SER A 202 -2.88 51.87 -0.21
C SER A 202 -3.70 51.11 0.84
N ALA A 203 -4.98 50.88 0.60
CA ALA A 203 -5.69 49.83 1.32
C ALA A 203 -5.14 48.48 0.87
N GLY A 204 -4.20 47.93 1.62
CA GLY A 204 -3.71 46.57 1.44
C GLY A 204 -4.88 45.59 1.59
N VAL A 205 -5.28 44.98 0.48
CA VAL A 205 -6.24 43.86 0.47
C VAL A 205 -5.66 42.76 1.33
N ALA A 206 -6.26 42.49 2.49
CA ALA A 206 -5.88 41.39 3.33
C ALA A 206 -5.87 40.10 2.51
N PRO A 207 -4.85 39.25 2.62
CA PRO A 207 -4.77 38.04 1.83
C PRO A 207 -6.00 37.16 2.10
N LYS A 208 -6.78 36.87 1.07
CA LYS A 208 -7.92 35.97 1.13
C LYS A 208 -7.43 34.60 1.61
N GLN A 209 -7.91 34.14 2.75
CA GLN A 209 -7.61 32.79 3.22
C GLN A 209 -8.32 31.78 2.33
N ALA A 210 -7.54 30.95 1.64
CA ALA A 210 -8.04 29.84 0.83
C ALA A 210 -8.32 28.63 1.73
N GLU A 211 -9.55 28.15 1.77
CA GLU A 211 -9.93 26.94 2.51
C GLU A 211 -10.17 25.80 1.53
N LYS A 212 -9.57 24.63 1.83
CA LYS A 212 -9.82 23.39 1.08
C LYS A 212 -11.11 22.76 1.53
N VAL A 213 -12.13 22.75 0.70
CA VAL A 213 -13.43 22.14 0.97
C VAL A 213 -13.62 20.92 0.10
N LYS A 214 -14.05 19.78 0.69
CA LYS A 214 -14.47 18.61 -0.06
C LYS A 214 -15.84 18.85 -0.68
N LYS A 215 -15.90 18.92 -2.01
CA LYS A 215 -17.14 19.06 -2.77
C LYS A 215 -17.52 17.75 -3.45
N ARG A 216 -18.82 17.44 -3.46
CA ARG A 216 -19.38 16.29 -4.19
C ARG A 216 -19.62 16.67 -5.64
N PHE A 217 -19.19 15.82 -6.56
CA PHE A 217 -19.41 15.93 -8.00
C PHE A 217 -20.16 14.70 -8.48
N TYR A 218 -21.26 14.90 -9.20
CA TYR A 218 -22.02 13.81 -9.79
C TYR A 218 -21.41 13.41 -11.14
N VAL A 219 -21.53 12.12 -11.47
CA VAL A 219 -20.99 11.52 -12.68
C VAL A 219 -22.11 10.75 -13.37
N ASP A 220 -22.30 11.02 -14.65
CA ASP A 220 -23.17 10.22 -15.51
C ASP A 220 -22.38 9.01 -16.04
N GLY A 221 -23.00 7.82 -15.98
CA GLY A 221 -22.41 6.59 -16.45
C GLY A 221 -21.95 5.63 -15.36
N PRO A 222 -21.43 4.45 -15.75
CA PRO A 222 -21.07 3.38 -14.83
C PRO A 222 -19.83 3.70 -14.00
N ALA A 223 -19.72 3.08 -12.83
CA ALA A 223 -18.45 2.94 -12.17
C ALA A 223 -17.66 1.80 -12.85
N TRP A 224 -16.42 2.05 -13.24
CA TRP A 224 -15.67 1.07 -14.01
C TRP A 224 -14.22 0.91 -13.53
N VAL A 225 -13.68 -0.28 -13.77
CA VAL A 225 -12.26 -0.60 -13.62
C VAL A 225 -11.76 -1.34 -14.85
N GLU A 226 -10.54 -1.05 -15.28
CA GLU A 226 -9.88 -1.64 -16.43
C GLU A 226 -8.48 -2.12 -16.05
N TYR A 227 -8.17 -3.35 -16.39
CA TYR A 227 -6.87 -3.96 -16.22
C TYR A 227 -6.30 -4.37 -17.57
N SER A 228 -5.02 -4.12 -17.78
CA SER A 228 -4.30 -4.58 -18.98
C SER A 228 -2.96 -5.17 -18.61
N GLY A 229 -2.59 -6.23 -19.30
CA GLY A 229 -1.34 -6.92 -19.11
C GLY A 229 -0.10 -6.08 -19.44
N THR A 230 1.04 -6.47 -18.89
CA THR A 230 2.34 -5.82 -19.10
C THR A 230 3.44 -6.86 -19.34
N LYS A 231 4.53 -6.42 -19.99
CA LYS A 231 5.71 -7.27 -20.28
C LYS A 231 6.81 -7.17 -19.22
N VAL A 232 6.56 -6.47 -18.10
CA VAL A 232 7.57 -6.30 -17.05
C VAL A 232 7.74 -7.57 -16.22
N LYS A 233 8.89 -7.72 -15.57
CA LYS A 233 9.12 -8.81 -14.61
C LYS A 233 8.07 -8.77 -13.49
N GLY A 234 7.47 -9.91 -13.18
CA GLY A 234 6.39 -10.04 -12.20
C GLY A 234 5.01 -9.60 -12.68
N GLY A 235 4.89 -9.07 -13.92
CA GLY A 235 3.62 -8.86 -14.60
C GLY A 235 3.22 -10.06 -15.46
N ALA A 236 2.04 -9.97 -16.09
CA ALA A 236 1.56 -10.93 -17.09
C ALA A 236 1.06 -10.17 -18.32
N GLN A 237 1.33 -10.68 -19.52
CA GLN A 237 0.86 -10.04 -20.76
C GLN A 237 -0.61 -10.35 -21.04
N THR A 238 -1.02 -11.56 -20.70
CA THR A 238 -2.36 -12.09 -20.87
C THR A 238 -2.81 -12.80 -19.60
N PHE A 239 -4.10 -12.99 -19.47
CA PHE A 239 -4.74 -13.63 -18.35
C PHE A 239 -5.67 -14.73 -18.85
N ARG A 240 -5.66 -15.91 -18.22
CA ARG A 240 -6.51 -17.05 -18.60
C ARG A 240 -7.66 -17.23 -17.63
N ARG A 241 -7.42 -17.05 -16.33
CA ARG A 241 -8.41 -17.16 -15.28
C ARG A 241 -8.57 -15.82 -14.58
N ILE A 242 -9.75 -15.25 -14.68
CA ILE A 242 -10.08 -13.95 -14.07
C ILE A 242 -11.27 -14.15 -13.17
N ARG A 243 -11.16 -13.79 -11.88
CA ARG A 243 -12.21 -13.97 -10.90
C ARG A 243 -12.50 -12.67 -10.17
N LEU A 244 -13.76 -12.21 -10.20
CA LEU A 244 -14.24 -11.05 -9.44
C LEU A 244 -14.73 -11.50 -8.08
N PHE A 245 -14.25 -10.87 -7.01
CA PHE A 245 -14.67 -11.08 -5.62
C PHE A 245 -15.61 -9.97 -5.18
N TYR A 246 -16.79 -10.31 -4.70
CA TYR A 246 -17.84 -9.36 -4.33
C TYR A 246 -18.75 -9.88 -3.21
N SER A 247 -19.59 -9.01 -2.64
CA SER A 247 -20.71 -9.36 -1.76
C SER A 247 -21.81 -8.31 -1.87
N HIS A 248 -22.89 -8.46 -1.11
CA HIS A 248 -24.01 -7.52 -1.05
C HIS A 248 -24.67 -7.25 -2.43
N ALA A 249 -24.53 -8.18 -3.37
CA ALA A 249 -25.29 -8.13 -4.62
C ALA A 249 -26.76 -8.44 -4.35
N SER A 250 -27.65 -7.75 -5.08
CA SER A 250 -29.09 -7.98 -5.12
C SER A 250 -29.50 -8.77 -6.37
N GLU A 251 -30.78 -9.10 -6.52
CA GLU A 251 -31.30 -9.75 -7.74
C GLU A 251 -31.12 -8.90 -9.00
N GLY A 252 -31.02 -7.58 -8.84
CA GLY A 252 -30.79 -6.65 -9.95
C GLY A 252 -29.32 -6.34 -10.23
N SER A 253 -28.40 -6.89 -9.45
CA SER A 253 -26.97 -6.60 -9.59
C SER A 253 -26.36 -7.32 -10.78
N TYR A 254 -25.61 -6.58 -11.60
CA TYR A 254 -24.90 -7.12 -12.76
C TYR A 254 -23.57 -6.40 -13.00
N VAL A 255 -22.72 -7.04 -13.80
CA VAL A 255 -21.48 -6.43 -14.31
C VAL A 255 -21.44 -6.57 -15.84
N ASN A 256 -21.13 -5.48 -16.51
CA ASN A 256 -20.78 -5.50 -17.94
C ASN A 256 -19.29 -5.74 -18.08
N VAL A 257 -18.92 -6.75 -18.83
CA VAL A 257 -17.53 -7.21 -19.04
C VAL A 257 -17.15 -6.98 -20.49
N ILE A 258 -16.09 -6.19 -20.69
CA ILE A 258 -15.53 -5.89 -22.01
C ILE A 258 -14.13 -6.48 -22.08
N ARG A 259 -13.90 -7.44 -22.97
CA ARG A 259 -12.63 -8.13 -23.19
C ARG A 259 -11.97 -7.63 -24.47
N ASP A 260 -10.71 -7.22 -24.40
CA ASP A 260 -9.87 -6.78 -25.53
C ASP A 260 -10.53 -5.74 -26.46
N GLY A 261 -11.41 -4.89 -25.88
CA GLY A 261 -12.13 -3.86 -26.60
C GLY A 261 -13.33 -4.34 -27.42
N GLY A 262 -13.75 -5.60 -27.22
CA GLY A 262 -14.96 -6.17 -27.85
C GLY A 262 -16.26 -5.60 -27.30
N SER A 263 -17.39 -6.23 -27.66
CA SER A 263 -18.71 -5.83 -27.18
C SER A 263 -18.89 -6.18 -25.70
N PRO A 264 -19.61 -5.34 -24.92
CA PRO A 264 -19.95 -5.64 -23.54
C PRO A 264 -20.78 -6.92 -23.42
N GLN A 265 -20.44 -7.78 -22.48
CA GLN A 265 -21.21 -8.95 -22.09
C GLN A 265 -21.72 -8.74 -20.67
N CYS A 266 -23.03 -8.85 -20.47
CA CYS A 266 -23.68 -8.68 -19.18
C CYS A 266 -23.68 -9.99 -18.40
N TYR A 267 -23.18 -9.96 -17.16
CA TYR A 267 -23.20 -11.09 -16.23
C TYR A 267 -24.03 -10.72 -15.01
N GLN A 268 -25.05 -11.51 -14.74
CA GLN A 268 -25.84 -11.39 -13.52
C GLN A 268 -24.99 -11.82 -12.31
N LEU A 269 -25.01 -11.05 -11.25
CA LEU A 269 -24.34 -11.37 -9.98
C LEU A 269 -25.32 -12.14 -9.07
N ARG A 270 -24.81 -13.12 -8.36
CA ARG A 270 -25.63 -13.87 -7.41
C ARG A 270 -25.86 -13.03 -6.15
N PRO A 271 -27.12 -12.87 -5.71
CA PRO A 271 -27.39 -12.23 -4.43
C PRO A 271 -26.67 -12.93 -3.29
N SER A 272 -25.96 -12.18 -2.46
CA SER A 272 -25.25 -12.74 -1.32
C SER A 272 -24.91 -11.68 -0.28
N THR A 273 -24.77 -12.10 0.98
CA THR A 273 -24.24 -11.29 2.08
C THR A 273 -22.78 -11.64 2.39
N GLY A 274 -22.33 -12.87 2.07
CA GLY A 274 -20.94 -13.31 2.16
C GLY A 274 -20.15 -13.07 0.87
N VAL A 275 -18.89 -13.45 0.86
CA VAL A 275 -18.05 -13.33 -0.33
C VAL A 275 -18.50 -14.28 -1.42
N SER A 276 -18.80 -13.74 -2.58
CA SER A 276 -19.16 -14.48 -3.80
C SER A 276 -18.10 -14.25 -4.87
N ILE A 277 -18.02 -15.19 -5.82
CA ILE A 277 -17.02 -15.17 -6.87
C ILE A 277 -17.72 -15.32 -8.21
N LEU A 278 -17.42 -14.43 -9.14
CA LEU A 278 -17.78 -14.57 -10.54
C LEU A 278 -16.52 -14.93 -11.34
N ASP A 279 -16.53 -16.10 -11.97
CA ASP A 279 -15.49 -16.48 -12.92
C ASP A 279 -15.75 -15.73 -14.24
N LEU A 280 -14.78 -14.91 -14.65
CA LEU A 280 -14.79 -14.12 -15.87
C LEU A 280 -13.82 -14.68 -16.93
N GLY A 281 -13.09 -15.74 -16.61
CA GLY A 281 -12.17 -16.41 -17.49
C GLY A 281 -12.94 -17.32 -18.47
N SER A 282 -12.70 -17.11 -19.76
CA SER A 282 -13.33 -17.91 -20.82
C SER A 282 -12.46 -19.08 -21.31
N GLY A 283 -11.33 -19.36 -20.65
CA GLY A 283 -10.32 -20.31 -21.12
C GLY A 283 -9.46 -19.77 -22.27
N THR A 284 -9.82 -18.63 -22.86
CA THR A 284 -9.01 -17.90 -23.85
C THR A 284 -8.14 -16.85 -23.16
N GLU A 285 -6.99 -16.56 -23.73
CA GLU A 285 -6.12 -15.51 -23.23
C GLU A 285 -6.71 -14.13 -23.50
N ILE A 286 -6.77 -13.29 -22.48
CA ILE A 286 -7.28 -11.94 -22.53
C ILE A 286 -6.13 -11.00 -22.13
N SER A 287 -5.85 -9.99 -22.94
CA SER A 287 -4.81 -9.01 -22.66
C SER A 287 -5.34 -7.80 -21.87
N LYS A 288 -6.65 -7.56 -21.98
CA LYS A 288 -7.32 -6.40 -21.38
C LYS A 288 -8.75 -6.77 -20.99
N ILE A 289 -9.14 -6.38 -19.77
CA ILE A 289 -10.51 -6.52 -19.29
C ILE A 289 -10.98 -5.24 -18.65
N ARG A 290 -12.21 -4.82 -18.95
CA ARG A 290 -12.91 -3.72 -18.31
C ARG A 290 -14.21 -4.24 -17.71
N LEU A 291 -14.47 -3.86 -16.47
CA LEU A 291 -15.67 -4.18 -15.71
C LEU A 291 -16.44 -2.90 -15.43
N GLU A 292 -17.73 -2.89 -15.73
CA GLU A 292 -18.61 -1.73 -15.52
C GLU A 292 -19.79 -2.13 -14.64
N PHE A 293 -20.04 -1.33 -13.61
CA PHE A 293 -21.05 -1.55 -12.58
C PHE A 293 -22.08 -0.42 -12.55
N ASN A 294 -23.32 -0.76 -12.21
CA ASN A 294 -24.33 0.26 -11.94
C ASN A 294 -23.90 1.10 -10.72
N PRO A 295 -23.81 2.44 -10.87
CA PRO A 295 -23.34 3.31 -9.78
C PRO A 295 -24.32 3.43 -8.60
N LEU A 296 -25.56 2.92 -8.75
CA LEU A 296 -26.57 2.90 -7.70
C LEU A 296 -26.69 1.52 -7.00
N ASP A 297 -25.91 0.53 -7.46
CA ASP A 297 -25.91 -0.79 -6.87
C ASP A 297 -25.16 -0.77 -5.51
N PRO A 298 -25.73 -1.28 -4.42
CA PRO A 298 -25.07 -1.34 -3.11
C PRO A 298 -23.96 -2.40 -3.01
N ILE A 299 -23.61 -3.05 -4.13
CA ILE A 299 -22.61 -4.10 -4.19
C ILE A 299 -21.28 -3.68 -3.56
N HIS A 300 -20.67 -4.60 -2.82
CA HIS A 300 -19.33 -4.47 -2.28
C HIS A 300 -18.34 -5.27 -3.14
N LEU A 301 -17.36 -4.62 -3.70
CA LEU A 301 -16.32 -5.23 -4.50
C LEU A 301 -15.02 -5.30 -3.70
N TYR A 302 -14.29 -6.41 -3.82
CA TYR A 302 -13.08 -6.65 -3.04
C TYR A 302 -11.83 -6.70 -3.89
N GLY A 303 -11.95 -7.07 -5.16
CA GLY A 303 -10.84 -7.16 -6.10
C GLY A 303 -11.07 -8.17 -7.21
N VAL A 304 -10.09 -8.25 -8.09
CA VAL A 304 -10.07 -9.20 -9.22
C VAL A 304 -8.79 -10.01 -9.16
N SER A 305 -8.89 -11.34 -9.22
CA SER A 305 -7.74 -12.24 -9.28
C SER A 305 -7.42 -12.59 -10.72
N PHE A 306 -6.14 -12.56 -11.05
CA PHE A 306 -5.59 -12.87 -12.37
C PHE A 306 -4.60 -14.01 -12.24
N ASP A 307 -5.02 -15.21 -12.62
CA ASP A 307 -4.31 -16.47 -12.39
C ASP A 307 -4.26 -17.33 -13.65
N ASP A 308 -3.54 -18.44 -13.55
CA ASP A 308 -3.68 -19.63 -14.39
C ASP A 308 -4.31 -20.78 -13.58
N ALA A 309 -4.45 -21.94 -14.21
CA ALA A 309 -4.96 -23.14 -13.54
C ALA A 309 -3.93 -23.74 -12.57
N THR A 310 -2.65 -23.60 -12.86
CA THR A 310 -1.53 -24.16 -12.09
C THR A 310 -0.41 -23.14 -11.96
N GLY A 311 0.48 -23.32 -11.00
CA GLY A 311 1.67 -22.48 -10.83
C GLY A 311 1.75 -21.78 -9.49
N LEU A 312 2.67 -20.82 -9.39
CA LEU A 312 2.87 -20.03 -8.18
C LEU A 312 2.30 -18.62 -8.29
N TYR A 313 1.69 -18.18 -7.19
CA TYR A 313 1.08 -16.86 -7.07
C TYR A 313 1.53 -16.18 -5.78
N VAL A 314 1.79 -14.88 -5.88
CA VAL A 314 2.04 -14.01 -4.74
C VAL A 314 1.06 -12.83 -4.84
N ASP A 315 0.09 -12.79 -3.95
CA ASP A 315 -0.86 -11.69 -3.85
C ASP A 315 -0.24 -10.53 -3.07
N ASN A 316 -0.22 -9.36 -3.67
CA ASN A 316 0.16 -8.13 -2.97
C ASN A 316 -1.05 -7.56 -2.23
N LEU A 317 -1.08 -7.71 -0.91
CA LEU A 317 -2.17 -7.29 -0.03
C LEU A 317 -1.76 -6.08 0.82
N ALA A 318 -1.19 -5.08 0.17
CA ALA A 318 -0.67 -3.88 0.81
C ALA A 318 -1.75 -2.84 1.08
N VAL A 319 -1.66 -2.20 2.26
CA VAL A 319 -2.45 -1.02 2.61
C VAL A 319 -1.52 0.07 3.14
N ARG A 320 -1.35 1.15 2.36
CA ARG A 320 -0.48 2.28 2.72
C ARG A 320 -0.85 2.85 4.08
N GLY A 321 0.17 3.09 4.92
CA GLY A 321 0.02 3.70 6.23
C GLY A 321 -0.54 2.75 7.30
N TYR A 322 -0.78 1.48 6.97
CA TYR A 322 -1.32 0.51 7.89
C TYR A 322 -0.22 -0.12 8.76
N SER A 323 -0.52 -0.29 10.04
CA SER A 323 0.45 -0.78 11.04
C SER A 323 0.43 -2.30 11.25
N GLY A 324 -0.50 -3.03 10.61
CA GLY A 324 -0.77 -4.44 10.90
C GLY A 324 -1.71 -4.69 12.07
N LEU A 325 -2.05 -3.64 12.83
CA LEU A 325 -2.98 -3.71 13.95
C LEU A 325 -4.44 -3.67 13.47
N TYR A 326 -5.39 -4.11 14.32
CA TYR A 326 -6.84 -4.09 14.00
C TYR A 326 -7.22 -4.95 12.78
N PHE A 327 -6.45 -5.99 12.49
CA PHE A 327 -6.72 -6.94 11.40
C PHE A 327 -8.09 -7.62 11.52
N GLN A 328 -8.65 -7.65 12.74
CA GLN A 328 -9.99 -8.15 13.04
C GLN A 328 -11.12 -7.41 12.30
N ARG A 329 -10.83 -6.29 11.65
CA ARG A 329 -11.77 -5.62 10.73
C ARG A 329 -12.03 -6.40 9.44
N ILE A 330 -11.17 -7.35 9.08
CA ILE A 330 -11.50 -8.42 8.14
C ILE A 330 -12.08 -9.56 8.97
N SER A 331 -13.34 -9.90 8.75
CA SER A 331 -13.97 -10.97 9.51
C SER A 331 -13.31 -12.32 9.25
N LYS A 332 -13.43 -13.25 10.20
CA LYS A 332 -12.93 -14.62 10.01
C LYS A 332 -13.64 -15.32 8.85
N GLU A 333 -14.91 -15.04 8.67
CA GLU A 333 -15.72 -15.55 7.57
C GLU A 333 -15.17 -15.05 6.23
N THR A 334 -14.88 -13.77 6.10
CA THR A 334 -14.24 -13.20 4.90
C THR A 334 -12.90 -13.88 4.62
N LEU A 335 -12.03 -14.04 5.63
CA LEU A 335 -10.74 -14.73 5.45
C LEU A 335 -10.94 -16.18 4.97
N LYS A 336 -11.90 -16.91 5.56
CA LYS A 336 -12.24 -18.28 5.16
C LYS A 336 -12.77 -18.36 3.73
N ASP A 337 -13.69 -17.47 3.35
CA ASP A 337 -14.28 -17.44 2.02
C ASP A 337 -13.22 -17.18 0.95
N PHE A 338 -12.33 -16.21 1.20
CA PHE A 338 -11.21 -15.96 0.29
C PHE A 338 -10.26 -17.15 0.22
N ASN A 339 -9.94 -17.77 1.37
CA ASN A 339 -9.03 -18.92 1.39
C ASN A 339 -9.63 -20.14 0.71
N ALA A 340 -10.94 -20.39 0.85
CA ALA A 340 -11.62 -21.45 0.13
C ALA A 340 -11.52 -21.31 -1.41
N ALA A 341 -11.37 -20.08 -1.91
CA ALA A 341 -11.26 -19.79 -3.33
C ALA A 341 -9.82 -19.70 -3.83
N LEU A 342 -8.90 -19.19 -3.00
CA LEU A 342 -7.53 -18.86 -3.37
C LEU A 342 -6.50 -19.87 -2.88
N ASP A 343 -6.83 -20.63 -1.82
CA ASP A 343 -6.04 -21.74 -1.25
C ASP A 343 -4.61 -21.30 -0.91
N TYR A 344 -4.49 -20.44 0.12
CA TYR A 344 -3.19 -19.92 0.54
C TYR A 344 -2.36 -20.96 1.29
N ASP A 345 -1.10 -21.07 0.91
CA ASP A 345 -0.11 -21.98 1.47
C ASP A 345 0.86 -21.31 2.45
N LEU A 346 0.99 -19.99 2.34
CA LEU A 346 1.82 -19.18 3.23
C LEU A 346 1.22 -17.78 3.35
N ILE A 347 1.25 -17.25 4.56
CA ILE A 347 0.95 -15.85 4.84
C ILE A 347 2.23 -15.15 5.24
N ILE A 348 2.54 -14.03 4.59
CA ILE A 348 3.66 -13.15 4.97
C ILE A 348 3.07 -11.88 5.56
N LEU A 349 3.60 -11.44 6.70
CA LEU A 349 3.26 -10.17 7.34
C LEU A 349 4.51 -9.31 7.44
N GLN A 350 4.54 -8.17 6.76
CA GLN A 350 5.64 -7.19 6.80
C GLN A 350 5.10 -5.82 7.18
N TYR A 351 5.31 -5.44 8.43
CA TYR A 351 4.86 -4.17 9.01
C TYR A 351 5.94 -3.62 9.95
N GLY A 352 5.77 -2.38 10.36
CA GLY A 352 6.64 -1.76 11.37
C GLY A 352 6.91 -0.29 11.09
N GLU A 353 7.09 0.09 9.83
CA GLU A 353 7.47 1.45 9.46
C GLU A 353 6.46 2.51 9.92
N ASN A 354 5.17 2.17 9.96
CA ASN A 354 4.09 3.08 10.34
C ASN A 354 3.89 3.22 11.87
N VAL A 355 4.60 2.44 12.67
CA VAL A 355 4.61 2.56 14.13
C VAL A 355 5.95 3.08 14.65
N SER A 356 6.99 3.08 13.80
CA SER A 356 8.32 3.57 14.16
C SER A 356 8.29 5.07 14.42
N SER A 357 8.86 5.46 15.55
CA SER A 357 9.09 6.87 15.93
C SER A 357 10.32 6.98 16.83
N PRO A 358 11.24 7.94 16.57
CA PRO A 358 12.49 8.07 17.30
C PRO A 358 12.34 8.22 18.83
N ASN A 359 11.15 8.58 19.30
CA ASN A 359 10.86 8.81 20.70
C ASN A 359 10.29 7.57 21.43
N ILE A 360 9.94 6.52 20.70
CA ILE A 360 9.39 5.28 21.30
C ILE A 360 10.54 4.43 21.84
N ARG A 361 10.35 3.91 23.07
CA ARG A 361 11.30 3.03 23.78
C ARG A 361 10.64 1.73 24.23
N ASP A 362 9.33 1.63 24.07
CA ASP A 362 8.53 0.46 24.45
C ASP A 362 7.48 0.16 23.37
N TYR A 363 7.55 -1.04 22.82
CA TYR A 363 6.63 -1.56 21.83
C TYR A 363 5.65 -2.60 22.40
N SER A 364 5.47 -2.70 23.70
CA SER A 364 4.57 -3.67 24.36
C SER A 364 3.15 -3.63 23.83
N ASN A 365 2.59 -2.43 23.61
CA ASN A 365 1.25 -2.27 23.03
C ASN A 365 1.18 -2.75 21.58
N TYR A 366 2.21 -2.45 20.79
CA TYR A 366 2.33 -2.94 19.41
C TYR A 366 2.42 -4.46 19.38
N ARG A 367 3.29 -5.06 20.22
CA ARG A 367 3.44 -6.51 20.36
C ARG A 367 2.11 -7.18 20.66
N GLN A 368 1.38 -6.71 21.69
CA GLN A 368 0.06 -7.25 22.03
C GLN A 368 -0.96 -7.14 20.89
N GLY A 369 -0.95 -6.02 20.15
CA GLY A 369 -1.80 -5.82 18.99
C GLY A 369 -1.47 -6.79 17.85
N MET A 370 -0.18 -7.02 17.58
CA MET A 370 0.26 -7.98 16.55
C MET A 370 -0.03 -9.42 16.94
N ILE A 371 0.13 -9.80 18.20
CA ILE A 371 -0.29 -11.13 18.71
C ILE A 371 -1.77 -11.36 18.44
N LYS A 372 -2.63 -10.37 18.72
CA LYS A 372 -4.07 -10.45 18.41
C LYS A 372 -4.32 -10.60 16.90
N THR A 373 -3.56 -9.88 16.07
CA THR A 373 -3.63 -10.00 14.61
C THR A 373 -3.27 -11.41 14.16
N VAL A 374 -2.15 -11.95 14.62
CA VAL A 374 -1.70 -13.30 14.24
C VAL A 374 -2.69 -14.37 14.70
N HIS A 375 -3.13 -14.34 15.96
CA HIS A 375 -4.13 -15.27 16.47
C HIS A 375 -5.47 -15.20 15.71
N HIS A 376 -5.88 -13.99 15.27
CA HIS A 376 -7.07 -13.83 14.45
C HIS A 376 -6.93 -14.56 13.11
N ILE A 377 -5.79 -14.38 12.43
CA ILE A 377 -5.49 -15.05 11.17
C ILE A 377 -5.40 -16.57 11.37
N GLN A 378 -4.64 -17.05 12.35
CA GLN A 378 -4.51 -18.48 12.66
C GLN A 378 -5.84 -19.14 12.96
N SER A 379 -6.76 -18.45 13.67
CA SER A 379 -8.07 -18.96 13.99
C SER A 379 -9.02 -19.02 12.78
N ALA A 380 -8.81 -18.14 11.79
CA ALA A 380 -9.58 -18.13 10.55
C ALA A 380 -9.02 -19.13 9.53
N LEU A 381 -7.70 -19.29 9.48
CA LEU A 381 -6.96 -20.08 8.49
C LEU A 381 -6.05 -21.11 9.20
N PRO A 382 -6.66 -22.10 9.90
CA PRO A 382 -5.89 -23.08 10.64
C PRO A 382 -5.00 -23.91 9.70
N GLY A 383 -3.74 -24.11 10.11
CA GLY A 383 -2.75 -24.88 9.35
C GLY A 383 -2.01 -24.11 8.26
N VAL A 384 -2.40 -22.88 7.93
CA VAL A 384 -1.63 -22.02 7.04
C VAL A 384 -0.49 -21.37 7.82
N PRO A 385 0.78 -21.66 7.50
CA PRO A 385 1.91 -21.06 8.19
C PRO A 385 2.01 -19.56 7.95
N ILE A 386 2.53 -18.84 8.95
CA ILE A 386 2.73 -17.38 8.89
C ILE A 386 4.23 -17.10 9.03
N LEU A 387 4.76 -16.24 8.16
CA LEU A 387 6.10 -15.67 8.26
C LEU A 387 5.99 -14.18 8.59
N LEU A 388 6.52 -13.77 9.75
CA LEU A 388 6.72 -12.37 10.10
C LEU A 388 8.06 -11.90 9.54
N ILE A 389 8.05 -10.79 8.82
CA ILE A 389 9.26 -10.09 8.39
C ILE A 389 9.40 -8.84 9.26
N SER A 390 10.58 -8.65 9.86
CA SER A 390 10.83 -7.48 10.70
C SER A 390 10.78 -6.18 9.91
N ALA A 391 10.61 -5.06 10.62
CA ALA A 391 11.00 -3.75 10.11
C ALA A 391 12.45 -3.81 9.65
N HIS A 392 12.81 -2.99 8.66
CA HIS A 392 14.19 -2.81 8.22
C HIS A 392 14.80 -1.54 8.85
N ASP A 393 16.06 -1.25 8.56
CA ASP A 393 16.67 -0.02 9.05
C ASP A 393 15.96 1.22 8.46
N ARG A 394 15.77 2.20 9.31
CA ARG A 394 15.28 3.53 8.96
C ARG A 394 16.19 4.56 9.59
N SER A 395 16.69 5.50 8.79
CA SER A 395 17.55 6.55 9.35
C SER A 395 16.82 7.88 9.52
N VAL A 396 17.13 8.54 10.62
CA VAL A 396 16.67 9.90 10.95
C VAL A 396 17.86 10.80 11.22
N LYS A 397 17.67 12.12 11.08
CA LYS A 397 18.75 13.07 11.32
C LYS A 397 18.96 13.24 12.83
N GLN A 398 20.15 12.89 13.31
CA GLN A 398 20.59 13.01 14.69
C GLN A 398 21.89 13.84 14.72
N ASN A 399 21.90 14.96 15.44
CA ASN A 399 23.07 15.86 15.53
C ASN A 399 23.69 16.21 14.17
N GLY A 400 22.86 16.43 13.16
CA GLY A 400 23.32 16.80 11.80
C GLY A 400 23.68 15.62 10.90
N VAL A 401 23.75 14.39 11.41
CA VAL A 401 24.12 13.16 10.68
C VAL A 401 22.91 12.23 10.60
N MET A 402 22.74 11.52 9.49
CA MET A 402 21.74 10.44 9.38
C MET A 402 22.23 9.21 10.15
N ALA A 403 21.40 8.67 11.01
CA ALA A 403 21.68 7.46 11.77
C ALA A 403 20.41 6.62 11.93
N THR A 404 20.55 5.34 12.19
CA THR A 404 19.43 4.45 12.52
C THR A 404 18.54 5.10 13.58
N SER A 405 17.24 5.12 13.36
CA SER A 405 16.28 5.56 14.38
C SER A 405 16.36 4.65 15.60
N GLY A 406 16.59 5.25 16.78
CA GLY A 406 16.88 4.49 18.01
C GLY A 406 15.78 3.52 18.47
N ASP A 407 14.60 3.62 17.90
CA ASP A 407 13.47 2.74 18.16
C ASP A 407 13.46 1.46 17.29
N ILE A 408 14.15 1.44 16.15
CA ILE A 408 14.13 0.30 15.22
C ILE A 408 14.61 -1.00 15.86
N PRO A 409 15.76 -1.07 16.56
CA PRO A 409 16.18 -2.33 17.19
C PRO A 409 15.15 -2.85 18.22
N VAL A 410 14.52 -1.95 19.00
CA VAL A 410 13.48 -2.30 19.97
C VAL A 410 12.21 -2.81 19.30
N LEU A 411 11.84 -2.22 18.15
CA LEU A 411 10.72 -2.69 17.35
C LEU A 411 10.97 -4.08 16.77
N VAL A 412 12.17 -4.33 16.24
CA VAL A 412 12.58 -5.63 15.69
C VAL A 412 12.55 -6.70 16.78
N GLU A 413 13.02 -6.38 17.99
CA GLU A 413 12.94 -7.29 19.15
C GLU A 413 11.48 -7.64 19.48
N ALA A 414 10.59 -6.62 19.58
CA ALA A 414 9.17 -6.82 19.82
C ALA A 414 8.51 -7.70 18.74
N GLN A 415 8.92 -7.56 17.48
CA GLN A 415 8.42 -8.39 16.37
C GLN A 415 8.92 -9.85 16.48
N GLY A 416 10.16 -10.07 16.87
CA GLY A 416 10.68 -11.40 17.17
C GLY A 416 9.96 -12.08 18.34
N GLU A 417 9.59 -11.31 19.37
CA GLU A 417 8.77 -11.81 20.48
C GLU A 417 7.37 -12.20 20.02
N VAL A 418 6.73 -11.40 19.15
CA VAL A 418 5.42 -11.77 18.55
C VAL A 418 5.54 -13.13 17.85
N ALA A 419 6.56 -13.33 17.02
CA ALA A 419 6.73 -14.58 16.31
C ALA A 419 6.91 -15.77 17.26
N ARG A 420 7.74 -15.62 18.29
CA ARG A 420 8.00 -16.64 19.29
C ARG A 420 6.74 -17.00 20.09
N GLU A 421 5.98 -15.99 20.54
CA GLU A 421 4.78 -16.19 21.33
C GLU A 421 3.63 -16.83 20.51
N THR A 422 3.55 -16.54 19.22
CA THR A 422 2.46 -17.03 18.34
C THR A 422 2.85 -18.27 17.53
N GLY A 423 4.10 -18.73 17.62
CA GLY A 423 4.61 -19.88 16.85
C GLY A 423 4.72 -19.60 15.34
N CYS A 424 4.91 -18.35 14.96
CA CYS A 424 5.14 -17.96 13.56
C CYS A 424 6.61 -18.08 13.17
N GLY A 425 6.88 -18.22 11.87
CA GLY A 425 8.21 -17.99 11.34
C GLY A 425 8.61 -16.52 11.51
N PHE A 426 9.91 -16.28 11.67
CA PHE A 426 10.48 -14.93 11.77
C PHE A 426 11.69 -14.79 10.86
N TRP A 427 11.68 -13.78 10.01
CA TRP A 427 12.85 -13.36 9.25
C TRP A 427 13.25 -11.94 9.63
N ASN A 428 14.46 -11.83 10.17
CA ASN A 428 15.04 -10.56 10.57
C ASN A 428 15.62 -9.83 9.36
N LEU A 429 14.78 -9.06 8.67
CA LEU A 429 15.17 -8.24 7.51
C LEU A 429 16.14 -7.12 7.90
N TYR A 430 16.03 -6.60 9.13
CA TYR A 430 16.96 -5.58 9.64
C TYR A 430 18.40 -6.10 9.58
N GLU A 431 18.66 -7.27 10.15
CA GLU A 431 20.01 -7.87 10.14
C GLU A 431 20.42 -8.33 8.74
N ALA A 432 19.49 -8.89 7.96
CA ALA A 432 19.76 -9.32 6.59
C ALA A 432 20.23 -8.19 5.67
N LEU A 433 19.88 -6.93 5.99
CA LEU A 433 20.31 -5.74 5.27
C LEU A 433 21.57 -5.08 5.87
N GLY A 434 22.11 -5.61 6.95
CA GLY A 434 23.34 -5.13 7.61
C GLY A 434 23.12 -4.40 8.93
N GLY A 435 21.90 -4.42 9.48
CA GLY A 435 21.58 -3.91 10.81
C GLY A 435 21.77 -2.40 10.96
N TYR A 436 22.42 -1.99 12.02
CA TYR A 436 22.61 -0.59 12.39
C TYR A 436 23.34 0.22 11.31
N ASN A 437 22.75 1.34 10.89
CA ASN A 437 23.24 2.24 9.82
C ASN A 437 23.27 1.62 8.42
N SER A 438 22.63 0.49 8.18
CA SER A 438 22.57 -0.13 6.85
C SER A 438 21.85 0.75 5.84
N MET A 439 20.79 1.46 6.24
CA MET A 439 20.03 2.34 5.35
C MET A 439 20.88 3.42 4.68
N GLN A 440 21.88 3.95 5.39
CA GLN A 440 22.80 4.93 4.80
C GLN A 440 23.65 4.31 3.67
N GLY A 441 24.06 3.05 3.85
CA GLY A 441 24.77 2.29 2.81
C GLY A 441 23.88 2.07 1.59
N LEU A 442 22.62 1.67 1.82
CA LEU A 442 21.63 1.44 0.76
C LEU A 442 21.33 2.70 -0.06
N VAL A 443 21.22 3.87 0.60
CA VAL A 443 21.02 5.15 -0.10
C VAL A 443 22.25 5.56 -0.94
N LYS A 444 23.47 5.26 -0.46
CA LYS A 444 24.73 5.62 -1.13
C LYS A 444 25.17 4.59 -2.18
N ALA A 445 24.55 3.42 -2.23
CA ALA A 445 24.89 2.37 -3.18
C ALA A 445 24.74 2.83 -4.64
N LYS A 446 25.41 2.13 -5.56
CA LYS A 446 25.35 2.42 -7.00
C LYS A 446 25.01 1.13 -7.75
N PRO A 447 23.78 0.97 -8.28
CA PRO A 447 22.63 1.89 -8.17
C PRO A 447 22.16 2.03 -6.73
N ALA A 448 21.51 3.18 -6.38
CA ALA A 448 20.95 3.37 -5.05
C ALA A 448 19.88 2.31 -4.76
N LEU A 449 19.95 1.70 -3.57
CA LEU A 449 19.04 0.62 -3.14
C LEU A 449 17.89 1.17 -2.27
N ALA A 450 18.07 2.36 -1.68
CA ALA A 450 17.02 3.06 -0.96
C ALA A 450 16.90 4.51 -1.43
N ASN A 451 15.74 5.10 -1.21
CA ASN A 451 15.44 6.48 -1.55
C ASN A 451 16.06 7.45 -0.53
N ARG A 452 16.14 8.73 -0.90
CA ARG A 452 16.69 9.79 -0.03
C ARG A 452 15.81 10.12 1.19
N ASP A 453 14.64 9.50 1.30
CA ASP A 453 13.81 9.55 2.51
C ASP A 453 14.32 8.61 3.62
N TYR A 454 15.36 7.80 3.31
CA TYR A 454 15.98 6.87 4.25
C TYR A 454 14.99 5.87 4.88
N THR A 455 13.96 5.50 4.12
CA THR A 455 12.92 4.56 4.54
C THR A 455 12.52 3.61 3.41
N HIS A 456 12.16 4.14 2.23
CA HIS A 456 11.63 3.32 1.14
C HIS A 456 12.73 2.84 0.20
N PHE A 457 12.60 1.60 -0.27
CA PHE A 457 13.50 1.02 -1.26
C PHE A 457 13.29 1.63 -2.65
N THR A 458 14.37 1.69 -3.42
CA THR A 458 14.27 1.86 -4.88
C THR A 458 13.84 0.53 -5.52
N LYS A 459 13.61 0.53 -6.84
CA LYS A 459 13.37 -0.73 -7.58
C LYS A 459 14.53 -1.73 -7.38
N ALA A 460 15.78 -1.28 -7.44
CA ALA A 460 16.95 -2.14 -7.23
C ALA A 460 17.03 -2.71 -5.81
N GLY A 461 16.68 -1.89 -4.79
CA GLY A 461 16.60 -2.36 -3.41
C GLY A 461 15.47 -3.35 -3.19
N ALA A 462 14.31 -3.10 -3.78
CA ALA A 462 13.19 -4.02 -3.72
C ALA A 462 13.51 -5.37 -4.38
N ASP A 463 14.25 -5.35 -5.51
CA ASP A 463 14.70 -6.57 -6.18
C ASP A 463 15.67 -7.36 -5.30
N MET A 464 16.58 -6.68 -4.59
CA MET A 464 17.49 -7.31 -3.62
C MET A 464 16.73 -7.94 -2.45
N VAL A 465 15.78 -7.21 -1.85
CA VAL A 465 14.94 -7.76 -0.75
C VAL A 465 14.14 -8.98 -1.23
N ALA A 466 13.58 -8.92 -2.43
CA ALA A 466 12.84 -10.05 -3.03
C ALA A 466 13.76 -11.27 -3.25
N GLU A 467 15.01 -11.07 -3.65
CA GLU A 467 15.99 -12.16 -3.82
C GLU A 467 16.33 -12.82 -2.48
N LEU A 468 16.55 -12.02 -1.44
CA LEU A 468 16.79 -12.54 -0.08
C LEU A 468 15.56 -13.32 0.41
N LEU A 469 14.35 -12.76 0.28
CA LEU A 469 13.11 -13.44 0.68
C LEU A 469 12.89 -14.74 -0.11
N PHE A 470 13.18 -14.73 -1.42
CA PHE A 470 13.10 -15.94 -2.24
C PHE A 470 14.00 -17.05 -1.68
N LYS A 471 15.24 -16.75 -1.28
CA LYS A 471 16.14 -17.73 -0.64
C LYS A 471 15.53 -18.26 0.66
N VAL A 472 15.06 -17.36 1.53
CA VAL A 472 14.43 -17.72 2.81
C VAL A 472 13.31 -18.74 2.63
N ILE A 473 12.35 -18.45 1.76
CA ILE A 473 11.15 -19.30 1.60
C ILE A 473 11.37 -20.55 0.74
N THR A 474 12.46 -20.61 -0.02
CA THR A 474 12.75 -21.80 -0.87
C THR A 474 13.76 -22.75 -0.26
N THR A 475 14.67 -22.24 0.58
CA THR A 475 15.75 -23.06 1.18
C THR A 475 15.60 -23.24 2.69
N GLY A 476 14.89 -22.35 3.36
CA GLY A 476 14.85 -22.29 4.82
C GLY A 476 16.14 -21.72 5.43
N GLN A 477 16.94 -21.01 4.64
CA GLN A 477 18.18 -20.38 5.08
C GLN A 477 18.03 -18.88 5.01
N ALA A 478 18.15 -18.22 6.15
CA ALA A 478 18.33 -16.78 6.23
C ALA A 478 19.85 -16.50 6.28
N GLN A 479 20.30 -15.64 5.39
CA GLN A 479 21.68 -15.15 5.42
C GLN A 479 21.79 -14.05 6.45
#